data_a280397162f07cf0be2c487706918681
#
_entry.id   a280397162f07cf0be2c487706918681
#
_cell.length_a   1.000
_cell.length_b   1.000
_cell.length_c   1.000
_cell.angle_alpha   90.00
_cell.angle_beta   90.00
_cell.angle_gamma   90.00
#
_symmetry.space_group_name_H-M   'P 1'
#
loop_
_entity.id
_entity.type
_entity.pdbx_description
1 polymer ?
#
loop_
_entity_poly.entity_id
_entity_poly.type
_entity_poly.pdbx_seq_one_letter_code
_entity_poly.pdbx_strand_id
1 'polypeptide(L)'
;PNWLPKIYSFLVFLIILQGTLGALTVINMLSSLSVMSHLLIAFTILITAIYVNQALINKEMDKNILWWKYFLSIPLSLTLVQSVIGVRLSSTWSAHLCLSMNQNCIVLNSHKLFAIPVFISVISIILVSFLKFDLFKNNWKFLISAFLLLISQITLGVLSLKTNLNEPLIIISHQIVASLMVATLSTLIFKKSSENILFNS
;
A
#
# COMPACT_ATOMS: atom_id res chain seq x y z
N PRO A 1 1.94 -20.70 18.92
CA PRO A 1 2.09 -21.40 17.63
C PRO A 1 3.56 -21.54 17.27
N ASN A 2 3.98 -22.72 16.79
CA ASN A 2 5.41 -23.04 16.50
C ASN A 2 6.01 -22.19 15.37
N TRP A 3 5.21 -21.50 14.57
CA TRP A 3 5.65 -20.60 13.52
C TRP A 3 6.00 -19.19 14.04
N LEU A 4 5.49 -18.79 15.19
CA LEU A 4 5.61 -17.45 15.73
C LEU A 4 7.05 -16.99 15.97
N PRO A 5 7.92 -17.80 16.64
CA PRO A 5 9.33 -17.41 16.84
C PRO A 5 10.08 -17.19 15.52
N LYS A 6 9.81 -18.01 14.50
CA LYS A 6 10.44 -17.88 13.17
C LYS A 6 10.08 -16.55 12.50
N ILE A 7 8.80 -16.14 12.57
CA ILE A 7 8.36 -14.88 12.00
C ILE A 7 8.91 -13.68 12.79
N TYR A 8 8.97 -13.76 14.11
CA TYR A 8 9.60 -12.70 14.90
C TYR A 8 11.09 -12.56 14.60
N SER A 9 11.84 -13.66 14.48
CA SER A 9 13.24 -13.60 14.06
C SER A 9 13.40 -12.98 12.68
N PHE A 10 12.51 -13.30 11.75
CA PHE A 10 12.49 -12.69 10.42
C PHE A 10 12.17 -11.18 10.49
N LEU A 11 11.21 -10.75 11.31
CA LEU A 11 10.90 -9.32 11.51
C LEU A 11 12.07 -8.57 12.12
N VAL A 12 12.76 -9.15 13.13
CA VAL A 12 13.96 -8.54 13.72
C VAL A 12 15.05 -8.36 12.66
N PHE A 13 15.29 -9.37 11.83
CA PHE A 13 16.22 -9.27 10.72
C PHE A 13 15.84 -8.15 9.74
N LEU A 14 14.57 -8.06 9.36
CA LEU A 14 14.08 -6.99 8.47
C LEU A 14 14.23 -5.59 9.10
N ILE A 15 14.02 -5.45 10.41
CA ILE A 15 14.20 -4.17 11.13
C ILE A 15 15.67 -3.73 11.11
N ILE A 16 16.60 -4.65 11.34
CA ILE A 16 18.04 -4.35 11.25
C ILE A 16 18.41 -3.94 9.82
N LEU A 17 17.93 -4.70 8.83
CA LEU A 17 18.13 -4.39 7.42
C LEU A 17 17.52 -3.03 7.05
N GLN A 18 16.33 -2.72 7.57
CA GLN A 18 15.65 -1.43 7.37
C GLN A 18 16.48 -0.27 7.91
N GLY A 19 17.06 -0.41 9.12
CA GLY A 19 17.95 0.60 9.70
C GLY A 19 19.21 0.81 8.86
N THR A 20 19.83 -0.27 8.38
CA THR A 20 21.01 -0.21 7.50
C THR A 20 20.69 0.48 6.18
N LEU A 21 19.58 0.11 5.53
CA LEU A 21 19.15 0.75 4.28
C LEU A 21 18.77 2.22 4.49
N GLY A 22 18.17 2.56 5.65
CA GLY A 22 17.90 3.94 6.03
C GLY A 22 19.17 4.78 6.12
N ALA A 23 20.23 4.26 6.78
CA ALA A 23 21.53 4.92 6.82
C ALA A 23 22.13 5.07 5.41
N LEU A 24 22.05 4.03 4.58
CA LEU A 24 22.54 4.09 3.19
C LEU A 24 21.78 5.11 2.34
N THR A 25 20.49 5.35 2.59
CA THR A 25 19.73 6.39 1.85
C THR A 25 20.30 7.77 2.11
N VAL A 26 20.74 8.06 3.33
CA VAL A 26 21.36 9.35 3.69
C VAL A 26 22.78 9.45 3.10
N ILE A 27 23.62 8.41 3.28
CA ILE A 27 24.99 8.39 2.78
C ILE A 27 25.04 8.51 1.26
N ASN A 28 24.12 7.85 0.55
CA ASN A 28 24.04 7.84 -0.92
C ASN A 28 23.22 9.01 -1.49
N MET A 29 23.04 10.09 -0.73
CA MET A 29 22.32 11.29 -1.18
C MET A 29 20.94 10.99 -1.80
N LEU A 30 20.17 10.11 -1.16
CA LEU A 30 18.83 9.69 -1.60
C LEU A 30 18.82 9.04 -3.00
N SER A 31 19.82 8.21 -3.30
CA SER A 31 19.84 7.48 -4.56
C SER A 31 18.55 6.66 -4.75
N SER A 32 18.06 6.60 -5.98
CA SER A 32 16.78 5.92 -6.29
C SER A 32 16.75 4.47 -5.78
N LEU A 33 17.86 3.74 -5.95
CA LEU A 33 17.95 2.34 -5.53
C LEU A 33 17.88 2.18 -4.00
N SER A 34 18.60 3.02 -3.24
CA SER A 34 18.60 2.93 -1.77
C SER A 34 17.23 3.27 -1.18
N VAL A 35 16.58 4.33 -1.70
CA VAL A 35 15.23 4.73 -1.25
C VAL A 35 14.19 3.67 -1.62
N MET A 36 14.24 3.10 -2.83
CA MET A 36 13.34 2.02 -3.25
C MET A 36 13.49 0.77 -2.37
N SER A 37 14.74 0.34 -2.10
CA SER A 37 15.02 -0.83 -1.27
C SER A 37 14.51 -0.61 0.16
N HIS A 38 14.76 0.56 0.74
CA HIS A 38 14.25 0.95 2.06
C HIS A 38 12.72 0.91 2.11
N LEU A 39 12.02 1.46 1.11
CA LEU A 39 10.56 1.42 1.02
C LEU A 39 10.02 -0.01 0.93
N LEU A 40 10.61 -0.86 0.08
CA LEU A 40 10.16 -2.24 -0.09
C LEU A 40 10.30 -3.07 1.19
N ILE A 41 11.41 -2.90 1.92
CA ILE A 41 11.58 -3.55 3.23
C ILE A 41 10.57 -3.00 4.24
N ALA A 42 10.33 -1.68 4.27
CA ALA A 42 9.30 -1.09 5.15
C ALA A 42 7.91 -1.68 4.88
N PHE A 43 7.51 -1.81 3.63
CA PHE A 43 6.23 -2.44 3.28
C PHE A 43 6.20 -3.94 3.64
N THR A 44 7.31 -4.65 3.48
CA THR A 44 7.41 -6.06 3.88
C THR A 44 7.23 -6.22 5.39
N ILE A 45 7.86 -5.35 6.20
CA ILE A 45 7.67 -5.32 7.66
C ILE A 45 6.20 -5.04 7.99
N LEU A 46 5.60 -4.01 7.38
CA LEU A 46 4.22 -3.61 7.62
C LEU A 46 3.24 -4.75 7.30
N ILE A 47 3.34 -5.34 6.12
CA ILE A 47 2.47 -6.44 5.67
C ILE A 47 2.64 -7.67 6.58
N THR A 48 3.89 -8.01 6.95
CA THR A 48 4.17 -9.14 7.84
C THR A 48 3.62 -8.90 9.25
N ALA A 49 3.77 -7.69 9.80
CA ALA A 49 3.21 -7.33 11.10
C ALA A 49 1.68 -7.43 11.12
N ILE A 50 1.01 -6.96 10.04
CA ILE A 50 -0.45 -7.07 9.88
C ILE A 50 -0.85 -8.55 9.77
N TYR A 51 -0.14 -9.36 8.99
CA TYR A 51 -0.37 -10.80 8.89
C TYR A 51 -0.32 -11.47 10.28
N VAL A 52 0.75 -11.21 11.05
CA VAL A 52 0.91 -11.77 12.40
C VAL A 52 -0.24 -11.35 13.31
N ASN A 53 -0.58 -10.05 13.31
CA ASN A 53 -1.68 -9.52 14.11
C ASN A 53 -3.01 -10.22 13.76
N GLN A 54 -3.34 -10.35 12.48
CA GLN A 54 -4.57 -11.02 12.04
C GLN A 54 -4.54 -12.53 12.33
N ALA A 55 -3.38 -13.18 12.23
CA ALA A 55 -3.24 -14.60 12.54
C ALA A 55 -3.41 -14.92 14.04
N LEU A 56 -3.06 -13.97 14.93
CA LEU A 56 -3.22 -14.11 16.37
C LEU A 56 -4.66 -13.84 16.84
N ILE A 57 -5.35 -12.89 16.21
CA ILE A 57 -6.72 -12.51 16.61
C ILE A 57 -7.75 -13.55 16.16
N ASN A 58 -7.56 -14.16 14.99
CA ASN A 58 -8.59 -15.00 14.37
C ASN A 58 -8.20 -16.47 14.36
N LYS A 59 -9.06 -17.34 14.94
CA LYS A 59 -8.79 -18.78 15.12
C LYS A 59 -9.08 -19.66 13.89
N GLU A 60 -10.01 -19.30 13.01
CA GLU A 60 -10.41 -20.17 11.88
C GLU A 60 -10.45 -19.48 10.52
N MET A 61 -10.12 -20.23 9.47
CA MET A 61 -10.16 -19.75 8.08
C MET A 61 -11.36 -20.34 7.37
N ASP A 62 -12.26 -19.50 6.87
CA ASP A 62 -13.29 -19.90 5.94
C ASP A 62 -12.69 -20.14 4.54
N LYS A 63 -12.85 -21.39 4.04
CA LYS A 63 -12.34 -21.81 2.71
C LYS A 63 -13.10 -21.14 1.56
N ASN A 64 -14.32 -20.70 1.78
CA ASN A 64 -15.20 -20.17 0.72
C ASN A 64 -14.84 -18.76 0.23
N ILE A 65 -13.87 -18.09 0.85
CA ILE A 65 -13.51 -16.70 0.52
C ILE A 65 -12.13 -16.61 -0.16
N LEU A 66 -11.57 -17.71 -0.61
CA LEU A 66 -10.24 -17.72 -1.20
C LEU A 66 -10.16 -16.82 -2.46
N TRP A 67 -11.16 -16.86 -3.33
CA TRP A 67 -11.24 -16.00 -4.52
C TRP A 67 -11.22 -14.51 -4.15
N TRP A 68 -11.89 -14.12 -3.04
CA TRP A 68 -11.93 -12.75 -2.57
C TRP A 68 -10.54 -12.25 -2.14
N LYS A 69 -9.76 -13.10 -1.47
CA LYS A 69 -8.38 -12.78 -1.08
C LYS A 69 -7.48 -12.57 -2.30
N TYR A 70 -7.60 -13.40 -3.32
CA TYR A 70 -6.90 -13.19 -4.59
C TYR A 70 -7.35 -11.89 -5.26
N PHE A 71 -8.63 -11.60 -5.26
CA PHE A 71 -9.15 -10.35 -5.81
C PHE A 71 -8.62 -9.11 -5.06
N LEU A 72 -8.55 -9.16 -3.73
CA LEU A 72 -7.94 -8.12 -2.89
C LEU A 72 -6.43 -7.97 -3.09
N SER A 73 -5.73 -9.01 -3.51
CA SER A 73 -4.28 -8.94 -3.76
C SER A 73 -3.92 -8.08 -4.98
N ILE A 74 -4.86 -7.90 -5.92
CA ILE A 74 -4.66 -7.06 -7.11
C ILE A 74 -4.42 -5.60 -6.74
N PRO A 75 -5.33 -4.89 -6.04
CA PRO A 75 -5.09 -3.51 -5.65
C PRO A 75 -3.88 -3.35 -4.72
N LEU A 76 -3.58 -4.32 -3.85
CA LEU A 76 -2.38 -4.28 -3.04
C LEU A 76 -1.11 -4.30 -3.91
N SER A 77 -1.00 -5.26 -4.83
CA SER A 77 0.15 -5.38 -5.73
C SER A 77 0.32 -4.13 -6.60
N LEU A 78 -0.77 -3.61 -7.16
CA LEU A 78 -0.75 -2.39 -7.96
C LEU A 78 -0.33 -1.17 -7.13
N THR A 79 -0.78 -1.07 -5.87
CA THR A 79 -0.37 0.02 -4.96
C THR A 79 1.13 -0.06 -4.64
N LEU A 80 1.68 -1.26 -4.43
CA LEU A 80 3.11 -1.45 -4.21
C LEU A 80 3.94 -1.02 -5.44
N VAL A 81 3.52 -1.44 -6.64
CA VAL A 81 4.18 -1.02 -7.90
C VAL A 81 4.09 0.49 -8.07
N GLN A 82 2.92 1.09 -7.85
CA GLN A 82 2.72 2.54 -7.92
C GLN A 82 3.62 3.31 -6.95
N SER A 83 3.81 2.77 -5.74
CA SER A 83 4.69 3.36 -4.72
C SER A 83 6.16 3.34 -5.16
N VAL A 84 6.60 2.23 -5.77
CA VAL A 84 7.96 2.12 -6.33
C VAL A 84 8.20 3.14 -7.44
N ILE A 85 7.23 3.30 -8.36
CA ILE A 85 7.32 4.32 -9.43
C ILE A 85 7.36 5.73 -8.82
N GLY A 86 6.55 5.98 -7.78
CA GLY A 86 6.50 7.26 -7.07
C GLY A 86 7.82 7.61 -6.38
N VAL A 87 8.45 6.64 -5.71
CA VAL A 87 9.77 6.84 -5.10
C VAL A 87 10.84 7.13 -6.15
N ARG A 88 10.82 6.44 -7.28
CA ARG A 88 11.75 6.72 -8.37
C ARG A 88 11.60 8.16 -8.88
N LEU A 89 10.37 8.67 -8.93
CA LEU A 89 10.09 10.06 -9.31
C LEU A 89 10.69 11.04 -8.30
N SER A 90 10.50 10.83 -7.00
CA SER A 90 10.93 11.76 -5.95
C SER A 90 12.44 11.69 -5.67
N SER A 91 13.07 10.50 -5.76
CA SER A 91 14.47 10.29 -5.39
C SER A 91 15.48 10.72 -6.45
N THR A 92 15.10 10.83 -7.72
CA THR A 92 16.01 11.14 -8.83
C THR A 92 16.05 12.62 -9.21
N TRP A 93 15.38 13.50 -8.46
CA TRP A 93 15.18 14.92 -8.85
C TRP A 93 14.52 15.07 -10.23
N SER A 94 14.11 13.93 -10.81
CA SER A 94 13.55 13.89 -12.16
C SER A 94 12.25 14.70 -12.27
N ALA A 95 11.48 14.80 -11.19
CA ALA A 95 10.26 15.60 -11.18
C ALA A 95 10.54 17.09 -11.40
N HIS A 96 11.53 17.67 -10.70
CA HIS A 96 11.93 19.07 -10.89
C HIS A 96 12.45 19.31 -12.30
N LEU A 97 13.32 18.43 -12.80
CA LEU A 97 13.82 18.52 -14.17
C LEU A 97 12.68 18.43 -15.21
N CYS A 98 11.73 17.51 -14.99
CA CYS A 98 10.58 17.35 -15.89
C CYS A 98 9.65 18.55 -15.89
N LEU A 99 9.42 19.17 -14.73
CA LEU A 99 8.55 20.34 -14.60
C LEU A 99 9.22 21.60 -15.19
N SER A 100 10.55 21.72 -15.02
CA SER A 100 11.31 22.90 -15.51
C SER A 100 11.59 22.88 -17.01
N MET A 101 11.77 21.69 -17.62
CA MET A 101 12.18 21.57 -19.02
C MET A 101 11.01 21.46 -20.01
N ASN A 102 9.77 21.48 -19.55
CA ASN A 102 8.55 21.30 -20.37
C ASN A 102 8.61 20.07 -21.31
N GLN A 103 9.41 19.04 -20.94
CA GLN A 103 9.61 17.84 -21.71
C GLN A 103 8.69 16.71 -21.23
N ASN A 104 8.34 15.80 -22.14
CA ASN A 104 7.63 14.57 -21.82
C ASN A 104 8.45 13.69 -20.85
N CYS A 105 8.20 13.85 -19.55
CA CYS A 105 8.87 13.07 -18.52
C CYS A 105 8.25 11.69 -18.39
N ILE A 106 8.95 10.68 -18.89
CA ILE A 106 8.49 9.27 -18.87
C ILE A 106 8.15 8.82 -17.45
N VAL A 107 8.96 9.17 -16.45
CA VAL A 107 8.74 8.71 -15.05
C VAL A 107 7.47 9.33 -14.47
N LEU A 108 7.24 10.62 -14.66
CA LEU A 108 6.02 11.31 -14.21
C LEU A 108 4.78 10.78 -14.95
N ASN A 109 4.89 10.62 -16.27
CA ASN A 109 3.80 10.08 -17.08
C ASN A 109 3.48 8.63 -16.71
N SER A 110 4.49 7.80 -16.45
CA SER A 110 4.30 6.45 -15.95
C SER A 110 3.58 6.45 -14.59
N HIS A 111 4.00 7.31 -13.65
CA HIS A 111 3.35 7.42 -12.35
C HIS A 111 1.86 7.82 -12.48
N LYS A 112 1.55 8.79 -13.35
CA LYS A 112 0.16 9.19 -13.62
C LYS A 112 -0.65 8.06 -14.28
N LEU A 113 -0.07 7.37 -15.26
CA LEU A 113 -0.73 6.29 -15.98
C LEU A 113 -1.02 5.09 -15.08
N PHE A 114 -0.06 4.68 -14.25
CA PHE A 114 -0.23 3.58 -13.30
C PHE A 114 -1.19 3.89 -12.14
N ALA A 115 -1.52 5.15 -11.87
CA ALA A 115 -2.56 5.51 -10.92
C ALA A 115 -3.96 5.04 -11.39
N ILE A 116 -4.20 4.94 -12.71
CA ILE A 116 -5.49 4.52 -13.28
C ILE A 116 -5.84 3.07 -12.89
N PRO A 117 -4.99 2.05 -13.13
CA PRO A 117 -5.30 0.68 -12.71
C PRO A 117 -5.40 0.53 -11.18
N VAL A 118 -4.66 1.30 -10.39
CA VAL A 118 -4.84 1.33 -8.92
C VAL A 118 -6.24 1.83 -8.58
N PHE A 119 -6.66 2.96 -9.14
CA PHE A 119 -7.99 3.52 -8.94
C PHE A 119 -9.08 2.51 -9.32
N ILE A 120 -9.01 1.94 -10.53
CA ILE A 120 -10.00 0.98 -11.02
C ILE A 120 -10.07 -0.24 -10.11
N SER A 121 -8.94 -0.79 -9.67
CA SER A 121 -8.90 -1.98 -8.82
C SER A 121 -9.48 -1.73 -7.42
N VAL A 122 -9.21 -0.58 -6.81
CA VAL A 122 -9.79 -0.23 -5.50
C VAL A 122 -11.30 0.02 -5.62
N ILE A 123 -11.75 0.71 -6.66
CA ILE A 123 -13.20 0.88 -6.90
C ILE A 123 -13.86 -0.46 -7.17
N SER A 124 -13.22 -1.36 -7.92
CA SER A 124 -13.78 -2.69 -8.21
C SER A 124 -14.00 -3.53 -6.95
N ILE A 125 -13.07 -3.53 -5.97
CA ILE A 125 -13.30 -4.27 -4.71
C ILE A 125 -14.48 -3.69 -3.92
N ILE A 126 -14.69 -2.38 -3.94
CA ILE A 126 -15.82 -1.72 -3.28
C ILE A 126 -17.13 -2.12 -3.96
N LEU A 127 -17.20 -2.01 -5.29
CA LEU A 127 -18.39 -2.36 -6.06
C LEU A 127 -18.76 -3.85 -5.90
N VAL A 128 -17.79 -4.75 -6.01
CA VAL A 128 -18.02 -6.20 -5.82
C VAL A 128 -18.49 -6.49 -4.39
N SER A 129 -17.99 -5.76 -3.39
CA SER A 129 -18.46 -5.91 -2.00
C SER A 129 -19.92 -5.47 -1.85
N PHE A 130 -20.36 -4.39 -2.51
CA PHE A 130 -21.77 -3.97 -2.50
C PHE A 130 -22.68 -5.01 -3.16
N LEU A 131 -22.24 -5.65 -4.24
CA LEU A 131 -23.01 -6.71 -4.91
C LEU A 131 -23.14 -7.98 -4.05
N LYS A 132 -22.21 -8.16 -3.09
CA LYS A 132 -22.22 -9.26 -2.13
C LYS A 132 -22.33 -8.69 -0.72
N PHE A 133 -23.57 -8.49 -0.26
CA PHE A 133 -23.89 -7.79 0.99
C PHE A 133 -23.11 -8.30 2.20
N ASP A 134 -22.88 -9.61 2.32
CA ASP A 134 -22.12 -10.19 3.43
C ASP A 134 -20.65 -9.74 3.43
N LEU A 135 -20.03 -9.62 2.24
CA LEU A 135 -18.67 -9.09 2.14
C LEU A 135 -18.62 -7.63 2.56
N PHE A 136 -19.61 -6.83 2.16
CA PHE A 136 -19.70 -5.44 2.56
C PHE A 136 -19.90 -5.32 4.07
N LYS A 137 -20.91 -5.99 4.64
CA LYS A 137 -21.24 -5.95 6.07
C LYS A 137 -20.04 -6.30 6.95
N ASN A 138 -19.26 -7.31 6.55
CA ASN A 138 -18.10 -7.74 7.32
C ASN A 138 -16.88 -6.84 7.17
N ASN A 139 -16.77 -6.06 6.09
CA ASN A 139 -15.56 -5.32 5.74
C ASN A 139 -15.78 -3.81 5.58
N TRP A 140 -16.99 -3.30 5.79
CA TRP A 140 -17.39 -1.93 5.45
C TRP A 140 -16.43 -0.83 5.97
N LYS A 141 -15.92 -0.97 7.21
CA LYS A 141 -14.99 -0.01 7.80
C LYS A 141 -13.70 0.11 6.98
N PHE A 142 -13.14 -1.02 6.59
CA PHE A 142 -11.91 -1.04 5.77
C PHE A 142 -12.15 -0.62 4.33
N LEU A 143 -13.32 -0.95 3.75
CA LEU A 143 -13.71 -0.52 2.40
C LEU A 143 -13.91 0.99 2.33
N ILE A 144 -14.59 1.58 3.31
CA ILE A 144 -14.73 3.04 3.41
C ILE A 144 -13.35 3.70 3.65
N SER A 145 -12.53 3.13 4.54
CA SER A 145 -11.17 3.62 4.75
C SER A 145 -10.36 3.59 3.46
N ALA A 146 -10.39 2.49 2.71
CA ALA A 146 -9.70 2.38 1.42
C ALA A 146 -10.19 3.42 0.40
N PHE A 147 -11.51 3.68 0.36
CA PHE A 147 -12.08 4.72 -0.49
C PHE A 147 -11.58 6.12 -0.12
N LEU A 148 -11.64 6.47 1.18
CA LEU A 148 -11.19 7.78 1.65
C LEU A 148 -9.68 7.97 1.44
N LEU A 149 -8.88 6.93 1.68
CA LEU A 149 -7.44 6.95 1.41
C LEU A 149 -7.15 7.10 -0.08
N LEU A 150 -7.93 6.46 -0.98
CA LEU A 150 -7.79 6.62 -2.41
C LEU A 150 -8.04 8.07 -2.85
N ILE A 151 -9.12 8.69 -2.38
CA ILE A 151 -9.43 10.10 -2.67
C ILE A 151 -8.31 11.02 -2.13
N SER A 152 -7.88 10.80 -0.89
CA SER A 152 -6.77 11.56 -0.28
C SER A 152 -5.48 11.42 -1.09
N GLN A 153 -5.18 10.20 -1.57
CA GLN A 153 -3.99 9.92 -2.37
C GLN A 153 -3.99 10.68 -3.69
N ILE A 154 -5.14 10.70 -4.39
CA ILE A 154 -5.28 11.46 -5.64
C ILE A 154 -5.17 12.96 -5.38
N THR A 155 -5.85 13.46 -4.35
CA THR A 155 -5.84 14.89 -3.99
C THR A 155 -4.43 15.37 -3.66
N LEU A 156 -3.71 14.64 -2.79
CA LEU A 156 -2.33 14.96 -2.41
C LEU A 156 -1.38 14.85 -3.60
N GLY A 157 -1.56 13.86 -4.48
CA GLY A 157 -0.76 13.73 -5.70
C GLY A 157 -0.95 14.91 -6.66
N VAL A 158 -2.19 15.35 -6.89
CA VAL A 158 -2.48 16.55 -7.69
C VAL A 158 -1.93 17.81 -7.04
N LEU A 159 -2.06 17.93 -5.71
CA LEU A 159 -1.58 19.08 -4.96
C LEU A 159 -0.04 19.16 -5.00
N SER A 160 0.65 18.03 -4.87
CA SER A 160 2.12 17.96 -4.99
C SER A 160 2.60 18.48 -6.35
N LEU A 161 1.88 18.17 -7.43
CA LEU A 161 2.23 18.67 -8.76
C LEU A 161 1.93 20.16 -8.91
N LYS A 162 0.81 20.66 -8.35
CA LYS A 162 0.46 22.08 -8.39
C LYS A 162 1.45 22.97 -7.62
N THR A 163 2.04 22.43 -6.57
CA THR A 163 3.07 23.13 -5.77
C THR A 163 4.49 22.92 -6.35
N ASN A 164 4.61 22.36 -7.54
CA ASN A 164 5.89 22.03 -8.18
C ASN A 164 6.83 21.21 -7.26
N LEU A 165 6.24 20.35 -6.42
CA LEU A 165 6.96 19.51 -5.44
C LEU A 165 7.80 20.29 -4.42
N ASN A 166 7.49 21.57 -4.19
CA ASN A 166 8.22 22.42 -3.25
C ASN A 166 7.70 22.34 -1.81
N GLU A 167 6.57 21.66 -1.58
CA GLU A 167 5.95 21.54 -0.26
C GLU A 167 6.21 20.15 0.36
N PRO A 168 7.23 20.02 1.25
CA PRO A 168 7.61 18.72 1.83
C PRO A 168 6.47 18.06 2.59
N LEU A 169 5.62 18.83 3.30
CA LEU A 169 4.49 18.28 4.05
C LEU A 169 3.48 17.57 3.16
N ILE A 170 3.22 18.07 1.96
CA ILE A 170 2.30 17.45 1.00
C ILE A 170 2.89 16.13 0.51
N ILE A 171 4.19 16.10 0.18
CA ILE A 171 4.88 14.91 -0.29
C ILE A 171 4.90 13.83 0.80
N ILE A 172 5.25 14.21 2.04
CA ILE A 172 5.26 13.28 3.18
C ILE A 172 3.85 12.75 3.46
N SER A 173 2.83 13.62 3.43
CA SER A 173 1.43 13.22 3.62
C SER A 173 0.99 12.23 2.55
N HIS A 174 1.36 12.44 1.28
CA HIS A 174 1.09 11.52 0.19
C HIS A 174 1.71 10.12 0.43
N GLN A 175 2.94 10.07 0.94
CA GLN A 175 3.62 8.81 1.29
C GLN A 175 2.97 8.10 2.49
N ILE A 176 2.56 8.86 3.53
CA ILE A 176 1.85 8.32 4.69
C ILE A 176 0.52 7.70 4.25
N VAL A 177 -0.26 8.39 3.41
CA VAL A 177 -1.54 7.89 2.91
C VAL A 177 -1.34 6.63 2.06
N ALA A 178 -0.26 6.55 1.26
CA ALA A 178 0.10 5.33 0.54
C ALA A 178 0.36 4.15 1.49
N SER A 179 1.11 4.38 2.59
CA SER A 179 1.40 3.36 3.59
C SER A 179 0.13 2.89 4.32
N LEU A 180 -0.77 3.81 4.64
CA LEU A 180 -2.08 3.49 5.24
C LEU A 180 -2.97 2.70 4.26
N MET A 181 -2.90 2.98 2.95
CA MET A 181 -3.58 2.19 1.92
C MET A 181 -3.06 0.76 1.89
N VAL A 182 -1.73 0.56 1.88
CA VAL A 182 -1.10 -0.78 1.97
C VAL A 182 -1.55 -1.50 3.24
N ALA A 183 -1.57 -0.81 4.40
CA ALA A 183 -2.03 -1.39 5.66
C ALA A 183 -3.50 -1.82 5.60
N THR A 184 -4.38 -0.98 5.05
CA THR A 184 -5.82 -1.25 4.92
C THR A 184 -6.09 -2.44 3.99
N LEU A 185 -5.45 -2.47 2.81
CA LEU A 185 -5.59 -3.56 1.85
C LEU A 185 -5.02 -4.88 2.40
N SER A 186 -3.87 -4.84 3.08
CA SER A 186 -3.28 -6.02 3.74
C SER A 186 -4.20 -6.55 4.85
N THR A 187 -4.82 -5.65 5.62
CA THR A 187 -5.77 -6.05 6.66
C THR A 187 -6.99 -6.75 6.04
N LEU A 188 -7.54 -6.23 4.95
CA LEU A 188 -8.64 -6.87 4.22
C LEU A 188 -8.28 -8.28 3.73
N ILE A 189 -7.04 -8.48 3.24
CA ILE A 189 -6.56 -9.79 2.74
C ILE A 189 -6.43 -10.80 3.90
N PHE A 190 -5.83 -10.39 5.01
CA PHE A 190 -5.51 -11.30 6.11
C PHE A 190 -6.63 -11.43 7.14
N LYS A 191 -7.61 -10.52 7.14
CA LYS A 191 -8.78 -10.63 7.98
C LYS A 191 -9.56 -11.90 7.65
N LYS A 192 -9.88 -12.66 8.68
CA LYS A 192 -10.74 -13.85 8.57
C LYS A 192 -12.19 -13.43 8.78
N SER A 193 -13.12 -14.04 8.03
CA SER A 193 -14.55 -13.81 8.22
C SER A 193 -15.02 -14.56 9.47
N SER A 194 -15.88 -13.95 10.27
CA SER A 194 -16.53 -14.67 11.38
C SER A 194 -17.69 -15.51 10.82
N GLU A 195 -17.67 -16.78 11.08
CA GLU A 195 -18.60 -17.81 10.56
C GLU A 195 -20.07 -17.67 11.03
N ASN A 196 -20.41 -16.69 11.87
CA ASN A 196 -21.70 -16.65 12.58
C ASN A 196 -22.90 -16.16 11.75
N ILE A 197 -22.85 -16.08 10.42
CA ILE A 197 -23.97 -15.51 9.63
C ILE A 197 -24.64 -16.50 8.65
N LEU A 198 -24.10 -17.70 8.45
CA LEU A 198 -24.62 -18.60 7.40
C LEU A 198 -25.58 -19.73 7.89
N PHE A 199 -25.94 -19.78 9.16
CA PHE A 199 -26.84 -20.86 9.69
C PHE A 199 -28.17 -20.38 10.27
N ASN A 200 -28.58 -19.13 10.06
CA ASN A 200 -29.90 -18.63 10.47
C ASN A 200 -30.63 -17.91 9.32
N SER A 201 -30.84 -18.61 8.22
CA SER A 201 -31.87 -18.27 7.23
C SER A 201 -32.45 -19.49 6.60
#